data_0bf4ace351438855473b8d05bbc92bbb
#
_entry.id   0bf4ace351438855473b8d05bbc92bbb
#
_cell.length_a   1.000
_cell.length_b   1.000
_cell.length_c   1.000
_cell.angle_alpha   90.00
_cell.angle_beta   90.00
_cell.angle_gamma   90.00
#
_symmetry.space_group_name_H-M   'P 1'
#
loop_
_entity.id
_entity.type
_entity.pdbx_description
1 polymer ?
#
loop_
_entity_poly.entity_id
_entity_poly.type
_entity_poly.pdbx_seq_one_letter_code
_entity_poly.pdbx_strand_id
1 'polypeptide(L)'
;MVGHVLVQPEVVLAAAAELDLLAERLAAAAALTAPATHVVPSGIDEVSLHAANHLNRGAMTHDQAVAQGILELHHAAATLRSQLVTHIGEDVARAGVVNVIGGTIA
;
A
#
# COMPACT_ATOMS: atom_id res chain seq x y z
N MET A 1 -20.92 -11.78 26.07
CA MET A 1 -19.70 -12.33 25.51
C MET A 1 -18.61 -11.27 25.41
N VAL A 2 -17.50 -11.65 25.78
CA VAL A 2 -16.36 -10.76 25.68
C VAL A 2 -15.91 -10.71 24.23
N GLY A 3 -15.82 -9.54 23.68
CA GLY A 3 -15.25 -9.37 22.37
C GLY A 3 -13.76 -9.70 22.39
N HIS A 4 -13.42 -10.92 22.12
CA HIS A 4 -12.05 -11.25 21.81
C HIS A 4 -11.78 -10.89 20.37
N VAL A 5 -10.95 -9.89 20.19
CA VAL A 5 -10.36 -9.67 18.87
C VAL A 5 -9.12 -10.54 18.79
N LEU A 6 -9.30 -11.69 18.16
CA LEU A 6 -8.17 -12.57 17.89
C LEU A 6 -7.50 -12.10 16.62
N VAL A 7 -6.30 -11.57 16.78
CA VAL A 7 -5.46 -11.25 15.64
C VAL A 7 -4.76 -12.52 15.20
N GLN A 8 -5.09 -12.98 14.01
CA GLN A 8 -4.44 -14.13 13.40
C GLN A 8 -3.29 -13.66 12.54
N PRO A 9 -2.04 -13.96 12.91
CA PRO A 9 -0.88 -13.49 12.16
C PRO A 9 -0.91 -13.85 10.68
N GLU A 10 -1.40 -15.04 10.34
CA GLU A 10 -1.48 -15.49 8.96
C GLU A 10 -2.41 -14.62 8.12
N VAL A 11 -3.53 -14.18 8.72
CA VAL A 11 -4.51 -13.32 8.03
C VAL A 11 -3.92 -11.92 7.79
N VAL A 12 -3.24 -11.38 8.78
CA VAL A 12 -2.61 -10.05 8.65
C VAL A 12 -1.49 -10.09 7.62
N LEU A 13 -0.64 -11.12 7.66
CA LEU A 13 0.44 -11.28 6.68
C LEU A 13 -0.11 -11.48 5.27
N ALA A 14 -1.20 -12.24 5.12
CA ALA A 14 -1.85 -12.41 3.84
C ALA A 14 -2.42 -11.09 3.32
N ALA A 15 -3.04 -10.29 4.19
CA ALA A 15 -3.56 -8.97 3.82
C ALA A 15 -2.46 -8.03 3.38
N ALA A 16 -1.32 -8.02 4.08
CA ALA A 16 -0.17 -7.22 3.70
C ALA A 16 0.38 -7.65 2.34
N ALA A 17 0.47 -8.96 2.08
CA ALA A 17 0.90 -9.50 0.80
C ALA A 17 -0.06 -9.10 -0.33
N GLU A 18 -1.37 -9.10 -0.07
CA GLU A 18 -2.38 -8.66 -1.04
C GLU A 18 -2.22 -7.17 -1.38
N LEU A 19 -1.89 -6.33 -0.41
CA LEU A 19 -1.63 -4.92 -0.66
C LEU A 19 -0.40 -4.73 -1.53
N ASP A 20 0.67 -5.47 -1.28
CA ASP A 20 1.87 -5.43 -2.13
C ASP A 20 1.55 -5.90 -3.56
N LEU A 21 0.78 -6.98 -3.71
CA LEU A 21 0.35 -7.47 -5.02
C LEU A 21 -0.52 -6.45 -5.75
N LEU A 22 -1.41 -5.78 -5.02
CA LEU A 22 -2.25 -4.72 -5.60
C LEU A 22 -1.39 -3.56 -6.12
N ALA A 23 -0.35 -3.17 -5.36
CA ALA A 23 0.60 -2.16 -5.78
C ALA A 23 1.32 -2.57 -7.07
N GLU A 24 1.77 -3.83 -7.16
CA GLU A 24 2.42 -4.37 -8.36
C GLU A 24 1.47 -4.38 -9.56
N ARG A 25 0.22 -4.78 -9.36
CA ARG A 25 -0.80 -4.78 -10.41
C ARG A 25 -1.12 -3.37 -10.89
N LEU A 26 -1.17 -2.42 -9.97
CA LEU A 26 -1.39 -1.01 -10.33
C LEU A 26 -0.21 -0.48 -11.15
N ALA A 27 1.02 -0.80 -10.75
CA ALA A 27 2.21 -0.43 -11.50
C ALA A 27 2.20 -1.02 -12.92
N ALA A 28 1.83 -2.28 -13.05
CA ALA A 28 1.73 -2.95 -14.35
C ALA A 28 0.64 -2.33 -15.22
N ALA A 29 -0.52 -2.02 -14.66
CA ALA A 29 -1.61 -1.36 -15.38
C ALA A 29 -1.20 0.04 -15.85
N ALA A 30 -0.52 0.80 -15.00
CA ALA A 30 -0.02 2.13 -15.35
C ALA A 30 0.98 2.06 -16.51
N ALA A 31 1.89 1.09 -16.48
CA ALA A 31 2.86 0.89 -17.56
C ALA A 31 2.16 0.53 -18.88
N LEU A 32 1.13 -0.30 -18.83
CA LEU A 32 0.37 -0.71 -20.02
C LEU A 32 -0.41 0.45 -20.65
N THR A 33 -0.92 1.36 -19.84
CA THR A 33 -1.74 2.48 -20.32
C THR A 33 -0.94 3.73 -20.64
N ALA A 34 0.33 3.81 -20.24
CA ALA A 34 1.17 4.97 -20.46
C ALA A 34 1.24 5.41 -21.94
N PRO A 35 1.42 4.50 -22.91
CA PRO A 35 1.44 4.90 -24.32
C PRO A 35 0.14 5.57 -24.79
N ALA A 36 -1.00 5.20 -24.19
CA ALA A 36 -2.28 5.78 -24.55
C ALA A 36 -2.52 7.15 -23.91
N THR A 37 -1.90 7.41 -22.76
CA THR A 37 -2.09 8.67 -22.02
C THR A 37 -1.07 9.74 -22.40
N HIS A 38 0.10 9.35 -22.91
CA HIS A 38 1.13 10.25 -23.40
C HIS A 38 1.02 10.36 -24.91
N VAL A 39 0.80 11.56 -25.39
CA VAL A 39 0.47 11.77 -26.80
C VAL A 39 1.57 12.55 -27.51
N VAL A 40 1.74 12.23 -28.79
CA VAL A 40 2.58 12.96 -29.71
C VAL A 40 1.69 13.97 -30.45
N PRO A 41 2.16 15.21 -30.71
CA PRO A 41 1.37 16.16 -31.50
C PRO A 41 0.98 15.56 -32.85
N SER A 42 -0.27 15.74 -33.25
CA SER A 42 -0.76 15.24 -34.53
C SER A 42 -0.22 16.02 -35.74
N GLY A 43 0.36 17.17 -35.49
CA GLY A 43 0.98 18.04 -36.49
C GLY A 43 1.98 18.97 -35.83
N ILE A 44 2.62 19.79 -36.67
CA ILE A 44 3.60 20.78 -36.20
C ILE A 44 3.00 22.17 -36.02
N ASP A 45 1.69 22.29 -36.21
CA ASP A 45 0.98 23.55 -36.01
C ASP A 45 0.82 23.86 -34.52
N GLU A 46 0.61 25.12 -34.21
CA GLU A 46 0.51 25.62 -32.85
C GLU A 46 -0.61 24.96 -32.04
N VAL A 47 -1.74 24.68 -32.68
CA VAL A 47 -2.90 24.07 -32.02
C VAL A 47 -2.58 22.64 -31.60
N SER A 48 -1.96 21.86 -32.50
CA SER A 48 -1.58 20.47 -32.20
C SER A 48 -0.54 20.39 -31.09
N LEU A 49 0.46 21.27 -31.10
CA LEU A 49 1.48 21.35 -30.07
C LEU A 49 0.88 21.74 -28.73
N HIS A 50 0.00 22.71 -28.71
CA HIS A 50 -0.67 23.17 -27.49
C HIS A 50 -1.55 22.05 -26.89
N ALA A 51 -2.31 21.38 -27.73
CA ALA A 51 -3.16 20.27 -27.30
C ALA A 51 -2.34 19.12 -26.69
N ALA A 52 -1.25 18.74 -27.38
CA ALA A 52 -0.36 17.68 -26.88
C ALA A 52 0.28 18.07 -25.53
N ASN A 53 0.74 19.29 -25.39
CA ASN A 53 1.31 19.78 -24.14
C ASN A 53 0.30 19.76 -23.01
N HIS A 54 -0.92 20.14 -23.27
CA HIS A 54 -2.00 20.11 -22.27
C HIS A 54 -2.32 18.69 -21.81
N LEU A 55 -2.49 17.77 -22.77
CA LEU A 55 -2.78 16.38 -22.47
C LEU A 55 -1.63 15.70 -21.73
N ASN A 56 -0.39 15.98 -22.13
CA ASN A 56 0.79 15.39 -21.49
C ASN A 56 1.00 15.93 -20.08
N ARG A 57 0.64 17.18 -19.80
CA ARG A 57 0.65 17.69 -18.42
C ARG A 57 -0.35 16.95 -17.53
N GLY A 58 -1.54 16.69 -18.05
CA GLY A 58 -2.53 15.87 -17.35
C GLY A 58 -2.03 14.46 -17.11
N ALA A 59 -1.38 13.86 -18.10
CA ALA A 59 -0.79 12.53 -17.98
C ALA A 59 0.30 12.50 -16.92
N MET A 60 1.15 13.52 -16.85
CA MET A 60 2.19 13.62 -15.81
C MET A 60 1.60 13.71 -14.41
N THR A 61 0.56 14.51 -14.23
CA THR A 61 -0.14 14.63 -12.95
C THR A 61 -0.75 13.30 -12.54
N HIS A 62 -1.35 12.60 -13.49
CA HIS A 62 -1.91 11.28 -13.28
C HIS A 62 -0.81 10.28 -12.89
N ASP A 63 0.31 10.27 -13.58
CA ASP A 63 1.44 9.38 -13.29
C ASP A 63 1.97 9.60 -11.89
N GLN A 64 2.08 10.86 -11.45
CA GLN A 64 2.52 11.20 -10.12
C GLN A 64 1.54 10.70 -9.06
N ALA A 65 0.25 10.86 -9.30
CA ALA A 65 -0.79 10.38 -8.39
C ALA A 65 -0.76 8.85 -8.27
N VAL A 66 -0.59 8.15 -9.39
CA VAL A 66 -0.50 6.68 -9.41
C VAL A 66 0.76 6.21 -8.66
N ALA A 67 1.90 6.85 -8.92
CA ALA A 67 3.15 6.52 -8.23
C ALA A 67 3.01 6.70 -6.71
N GLN A 68 2.38 7.77 -6.28
CA GLN A 68 2.12 8.01 -4.87
C GLN A 68 1.18 6.97 -4.28
N GLY A 69 0.13 6.59 -5.00
CA GLY A 69 -0.79 5.52 -4.59
C GLY A 69 -0.08 4.19 -4.41
N ILE A 70 0.84 3.84 -5.30
CA ILE A 70 1.65 2.62 -5.21
C ILE A 70 2.50 2.65 -3.93
N LEU A 71 3.15 3.78 -3.65
CA LEU A 71 3.95 3.94 -2.43
C LEU A 71 3.08 3.81 -1.18
N GLU A 72 1.89 4.37 -1.19
CA GLU A 72 0.95 4.28 -0.06
C GLU A 72 0.47 2.85 0.18
N LEU A 73 0.25 2.07 -0.87
CA LEU A 73 -0.11 0.66 -0.74
C LEU A 73 1.03 -0.14 -0.10
N HIS A 74 2.26 0.06 -0.55
CA HIS A 74 3.42 -0.59 0.05
C HIS A 74 3.63 -0.14 1.49
N HIS A 75 3.41 1.14 1.77
CA HIS A 75 3.50 1.67 3.12
C HIS A 75 2.44 1.05 4.04
N ALA A 76 1.22 0.91 3.58
CA ALA A 76 0.15 0.24 4.33
C ALA A 76 0.51 -1.21 4.63
N ALA A 77 1.07 -1.93 3.65
CA ALA A 77 1.53 -3.30 3.86
C ALA A 77 2.63 -3.39 4.92
N ALA A 78 3.61 -2.49 4.85
CA ALA A 78 4.69 -2.41 5.83
C ALA A 78 4.15 -2.07 7.22
N THR A 79 3.19 -1.17 7.31
CA THR A 79 2.55 -0.77 8.57
C THR A 79 1.81 -1.96 9.21
N LEU A 80 1.08 -2.73 8.43
CA LEU A 80 0.42 -3.94 8.93
C LEU A 80 1.43 -4.94 9.51
N ARG A 81 2.54 -5.17 8.82
CA ARG A 81 3.59 -6.06 9.30
C ARG A 81 4.22 -5.55 10.60
N SER A 82 4.49 -4.26 10.65
CA SER A 82 5.06 -3.61 11.83
C SER A 82 4.13 -3.68 13.03
N GLN A 83 2.86 -3.39 12.84
CA GLN A 83 1.84 -3.47 13.89
C GLN A 83 1.66 -4.89 14.39
N LEU A 84 1.73 -5.88 13.51
CA LEU A 84 1.64 -7.28 13.89
C LEU A 84 2.82 -7.68 14.79
N VAL A 85 4.03 -7.30 14.42
CA VAL A 85 5.23 -7.57 15.24
C VAL A 85 5.10 -6.94 16.61
N THR A 86 4.67 -5.69 16.68
CA THR A 86 4.45 -4.98 17.96
C THR A 86 3.39 -5.69 18.79
N HIS A 87 2.29 -6.08 18.19
CA HIS A 87 1.19 -6.75 18.87
C HIS A 87 1.62 -8.11 19.45
N ILE A 88 2.34 -8.90 18.69
CA ILE A 88 2.89 -10.18 19.15
C ILE A 88 3.87 -9.95 20.30
N GLY A 89 4.75 -8.95 20.18
CA GLY A 89 5.70 -8.61 21.23
C GLY A 89 5.02 -8.21 22.54
N GLU A 90 3.96 -7.42 22.45
CA GLU A 90 3.16 -7.02 23.61
C GLU A 90 2.46 -8.22 24.26
N ASP A 91 1.90 -9.11 23.46
CA ASP A 91 1.24 -10.30 23.97
C ASP A 91 2.21 -11.23 24.71
N VAL A 92 3.41 -11.40 24.18
CA VAL A 92 4.46 -12.19 24.83
C VAL A 92 4.88 -11.55 26.16
N ALA A 93 5.04 -10.24 26.19
CA ALA A 93 5.40 -9.50 27.40
C ALA A 93 4.31 -9.62 28.47
N ARG A 94 3.04 -9.49 28.09
CA ARG A 94 1.89 -9.63 29.00
C ARG A 94 1.77 -11.05 29.52
N ALA A 95 1.98 -12.04 28.70
CA ALA A 95 1.98 -13.43 29.11
C ALA A 95 3.06 -13.71 30.15
N GLY A 96 4.26 -13.14 29.97
CA GLY A 96 5.34 -13.22 30.93
C GLY A 96 4.98 -12.61 32.29
N VAL A 97 4.34 -11.43 32.29
CA VAL A 97 3.88 -10.76 33.51
C VAL A 97 2.81 -11.59 34.22
N VAL A 98 1.86 -12.14 33.49
CA VAL A 98 0.80 -13.00 34.06
C VAL A 98 1.41 -14.24 34.71
N ASN A 99 2.38 -14.87 34.06
CA ASN A 99 3.07 -16.03 34.61
C ASN A 99 3.81 -15.72 35.92
N VAL A 100 4.48 -14.55 35.99
CA VAL A 100 5.17 -14.11 37.19
C VAL A 100 4.15 -13.89 38.33
N ILE A 101 3.05 -13.23 38.04
CA ILE A 101 1.99 -12.98 39.03
C ILE A 101 1.38 -14.31 39.50
N GLY A 102 1.10 -15.21 38.57
CA GLY A 102 0.58 -16.54 38.89
C GLY A 102 1.52 -17.32 39.81
N GLY A 103 2.82 -17.24 39.58
CA GLY A 103 3.83 -17.87 40.41
C GLY A 103 3.91 -17.30 41.82
N THR A 104 3.59 -16.02 42.00
CA THR A 104 3.62 -15.39 43.34
C THR A 104 2.35 -15.63 44.12
N ILE A 105 1.23 -15.91 43.46
CA ILE A 105 -0.06 -16.15 44.10
C ILE A 105 -0.19 -17.61 44.59
N ALA A 106 0.44 -18.52 43.87
CA ALA A 106 0.41 -19.95 44.23
C ALA A 106 1.22 -20.26 45.50
#